data_6c7f501780f1da2239ff25a9c495e249
#
_entry.id   6c7f501780f1da2239ff25a9c495e249
#
_cell.length_a   1.000
_cell.length_b   1.000
_cell.length_c   1.000
_cell.angle_alpha   90.00
_cell.angle_beta   90.00
_cell.angle_gamma   90.00
#
_symmetry.space_group_name_H-M   'P 1'
#
loop_
_entity.id
_entity.type
_entity.pdbx_description
1 polymer ?
#
loop_
_entity_poly.entity_id
_entity_poly.type
_entity_poly.pdbx_seq_one_letter_code
_entity_poly.pdbx_strand_id
1 'polypeptide(L)'
;VAIIHLYTTFYPEKTDSRRQELLACLQYNLKNDAIGTITIFNEGGDLSDFNDTKLNEVSIKQRPTYQEFITYINSHTSADDIHILANTDIYFDQNIIVLKEVMSHHDCYALSRWDTTEGKKPLLYNHNGSQDVWTFKGPIKKTLHADFPLGVPRCDNRFMFEIQDAGYHVKNPAFSIKAFHLHEGQRALVYTEDDNIYKISKPYLYMYPHNLYGLWKTLYFNVNHKYKLAPYRYDIKKVNNWWSIRLGRKVWELITKEKMSLIGYK
;
A
#
# COMPACT_ATOMS: atom_id res chain seq x y z
N VAL A 1 17.88 18.02 4.67
CA VAL A 1 16.83 17.78 3.67
C VAL A 1 16.27 16.39 3.91
N ALA A 2 14.94 16.26 4.06
CA ALA A 2 14.26 14.99 4.26
C ALA A 2 14.57 14.00 3.14
N ILE A 3 14.92 12.78 3.49
CA ILE A 3 15.21 11.70 2.54
C ILE A 3 13.99 10.76 2.50
N ILE A 4 13.69 10.21 1.33
CA ILE A 4 12.72 9.12 1.18
C ILE A 4 13.49 7.79 1.18
N HIS A 5 13.18 6.95 2.15
CA HIS A 5 13.73 5.60 2.29
C HIS A 5 12.65 4.57 1.94
N LEU A 6 12.95 3.67 1.04
CA LEU A 6 12.09 2.54 0.69
C LEU A 6 12.60 1.27 1.38
N TYR A 7 11.70 0.56 2.01
CA TYR A 7 11.94 -0.75 2.66
C TYR A 7 11.06 -1.79 2.00
N THR A 8 11.64 -2.91 1.64
CA THR A 8 10.93 -4.04 1.04
C THR A 8 11.61 -5.36 1.37
N THR A 9 11.02 -6.46 0.94
CA THR A 9 11.64 -7.79 1.00
C THR A 9 12.17 -8.21 -0.36
N PHE A 10 13.03 -9.22 -0.38
CA PHE A 10 13.34 -9.99 -1.57
C PHE A 10 13.54 -11.46 -1.18
N TYR A 11 13.07 -12.37 -2.00
CA TYR A 11 13.08 -13.81 -1.72
C TYR A 11 13.31 -14.62 -3.00
N PRO A 12 13.83 -15.84 -2.89
CA PRO A 12 13.98 -16.71 -4.06
C PRO A 12 12.61 -17.11 -4.60
N GLU A 13 12.28 -16.59 -5.78
CA GLU A 13 11.02 -16.90 -6.45
C GLU A 13 11.18 -18.15 -7.33
N LYS A 14 10.14 -19.00 -7.37
CA LYS A 14 10.17 -20.27 -8.07
C LYS A 14 9.98 -20.14 -9.58
N THR A 15 9.32 -19.09 -10.04
CA THR A 15 9.03 -18.86 -11.45
C THR A 15 9.84 -17.70 -11.99
N ASP A 16 10.46 -17.88 -13.17
CA ASP A 16 11.29 -16.85 -13.77
C ASP A 16 10.48 -15.59 -14.10
N SER A 17 9.24 -15.71 -14.58
CA SER A 17 8.38 -14.56 -14.88
C SER A 17 8.14 -13.71 -13.64
N ARG A 18 7.82 -14.34 -12.51
CA ARG A 18 7.60 -13.60 -11.25
C ARG A 18 8.89 -12.98 -10.71
N ARG A 19 10.01 -13.69 -10.82
CA ARG A 19 11.32 -13.16 -10.48
C ARG A 19 11.62 -11.90 -11.30
N GLN A 20 11.36 -11.90 -12.61
CA GLN A 20 11.56 -10.75 -13.48
C GLN A 20 10.67 -9.56 -13.08
N GLU A 21 9.42 -9.79 -12.69
CA GLU A 21 8.54 -8.73 -12.17
C GLU A 21 9.15 -8.06 -10.94
N LEU A 22 9.64 -8.84 -9.97
CA LEU A 22 10.26 -8.31 -8.74
C LEU A 22 11.53 -7.50 -9.04
N LEU A 23 12.40 -8.02 -9.91
CA LEU A 23 13.62 -7.34 -10.33
C LEU A 23 13.33 -6.05 -11.11
N ALA A 24 12.30 -6.06 -11.97
CA ALA A 24 11.86 -4.88 -12.69
C ALA A 24 11.33 -3.79 -11.73
N CYS A 25 10.54 -4.15 -10.73
CA CYS A 25 10.09 -3.21 -9.70
C CYS A 25 11.26 -2.59 -8.93
N LEU A 26 12.25 -3.40 -8.55
CA LEU A 26 13.47 -2.90 -7.91
C LEU A 26 14.20 -1.92 -8.83
N GLN A 27 14.37 -2.26 -10.10
CA GLN A 27 15.06 -1.41 -11.07
C GLN A 27 14.32 -0.07 -11.29
N TYR A 28 12.98 -0.07 -11.35
CA TYR A 28 12.20 1.17 -11.43
C TYR A 28 12.41 2.05 -10.20
N ASN A 29 12.43 1.46 -9.01
CA ASN A 29 12.64 2.18 -7.76
C ASN A 29 14.07 2.72 -7.64
N LEU A 30 15.10 2.00 -8.08
CA LEU A 30 16.50 2.47 -8.13
C LEU A 30 16.67 3.67 -9.07
N LYS A 31 15.99 3.67 -10.22
CA LYS A 31 15.98 4.79 -11.17
C LYS A 31 15.15 5.98 -10.73
N ASN A 32 14.40 5.88 -9.64
CA ASN A 32 13.57 6.97 -9.14
C ASN A 32 14.39 7.93 -8.28
N ASP A 33 14.66 9.14 -8.78
CA ASP A 33 15.48 10.13 -8.08
C ASP A 33 14.83 10.69 -6.80
N ALA A 34 13.51 10.53 -6.64
CA ALA A 34 12.82 10.91 -5.41
C ALA A 34 13.17 9.98 -4.24
N ILE A 35 13.58 8.73 -4.51
CA ILE A 35 13.99 7.74 -3.51
C ILE A 35 15.49 7.89 -3.25
N GLY A 36 15.84 8.16 -2.01
CA GLY A 36 17.24 8.34 -1.60
C GLY A 36 17.95 7.03 -1.27
N THR A 37 17.27 6.09 -0.62
CA THR A 37 17.80 4.75 -0.30
C THR A 37 16.75 3.67 -0.43
N ILE A 38 17.17 2.46 -0.73
CA ILE A 38 16.34 1.26 -0.75
C ILE A 38 16.99 0.22 0.16
N THR A 39 16.28 -0.20 1.19
CA THR A 39 16.72 -1.28 2.08
C THR A 39 15.90 -2.53 1.81
N ILE A 40 16.58 -3.60 1.44
CA ILE A 40 15.97 -4.90 1.13
C ILE A 40 16.28 -5.90 2.24
N PHE A 41 15.24 -6.43 2.86
CA PHE A 41 15.33 -7.62 3.71
C PHE A 41 15.31 -8.85 2.82
N ASN A 42 16.51 -9.42 2.58
CA ASN A 42 16.70 -10.50 1.61
C ASN A 42 16.69 -11.87 2.28
N GLU A 43 15.72 -12.69 1.90
CA GLU A 43 15.55 -14.10 2.32
C GLU A 43 16.43 -15.09 1.51
N GLY A 44 17.49 -14.59 0.85
CA GLY A 44 18.40 -15.42 0.05
C GLY A 44 18.14 -15.37 -1.46
N GLY A 45 17.40 -14.39 -1.94
CA GLY A 45 17.26 -14.11 -3.38
C GLY A 45 18.54 -13.51 -3.95
N ASP A 46 18.81 -13.77 -5.21
CA ASP A 46 19.99 -13.29 -5.91
C ASP A 46 19.77 -11.84 -6.42
N LEU A 47 20.57 -10.92 -5.90
CA LEU A 47 20.61 -9.50 -6.25
C LEU A 47 21.97 -9.07 -6.82
N SER A 48 22.83 -10.03 -7.21
CA SER A 48 24.19 -9.77 -7.68
C SER A 48 24.29 -8.84 -8.90
N ASP A 49 23.24 -8.76 -9.70
CA ASP A 49 23.14 -7.85 -10.85
C ASP A 49 22.93 -6.38 -10.47
N PHE A 50 22.63 -6.09 -9.20
CA PHE A 50 22.37 -4.73 -8.73
C PHE A 50 23.55 -4.21 -7.91
N ASN A 51 24.32 -3.33 -8.52
CA ASN A 51 25.39 -2.59 -7.85
C ASN A 51 25.05 -1.09 -7.86
N ASP A 52 24.21 -0.67 -6.93
CA ASP A 52 23.73 0.72 -6.82
C ASP A 52 23.97 1.23 -5.39
N THR A 53 24.49 2.46 -5.28
CA THR A 53 24.80 3.11 -3.99
C THR A 53 23.55 3.40 -3.14
N LYS A 54 22.36 3.42 -3.74
CA LYS A 54 21.09 3.53 -3.01
C LYS A 54 20.67 2.23 -2.35
N LEU A 55 21.22 1.09 -2.77
CA LEU A 55 20.78 -0.23 -2.35
C LEU A 55 21.53 -0.68 -1.08
N ASN A 56 20.75 -0.99 -0.03
CA ASN A 56 21.22 -1.62 1.20
C ASN A 56 20.59 -2.99 1.33
N GLU A 57 21.37 -4.03 1.51
CA GLU A 57 20.87 -5.39 1.71
C GLU A 57 21.03 -5.82 3.18
N VAL A 58 19.95 -6.33 3.75
CA VAL A 58 19.92 -6.95 5.08
C VAL A 58 19.59 -8.42 4.90
N SER A 59 20.56 -9.30 5.05
CA SER A 59 20.35 -10.74 4.96
C SER A 59 19.53 -11.24 6.14
N ILE A 60 18.46 -11.98 5.85
CA ILE A 60 17.56 -12.57 6.85
C ILE A 60 17.36 -14.06 6.57
N LYS A 61 16.98 -14.83 7.60
CA LYS A 61 16.80 -16.30 7.48
C LYS A 61 15.36 -16.71 7.23
N GLN A 62 14.42 -15.84 7.50
CA GLN A 62 12.98 -16.11 7.41
C GLN A 62 12.24 -14.82 7.05
N ARG A 63 11.00 -14.95 6.60
CA ARG A 63 10.15 -13.80 6.26
C ARG A 63 10.06 -12.82 7.43
N PRO A 64 10.35 -11.52 7.22
CA PRO A 64 10.38 -10.55 8.31
C PRO A 64 8.97 -10.20 8.79
N THR A 65 8.88 -9.83 10.06
CA THR A 65 7.69 -9.22 10.64
C THR A 65 7.67 -7.70 10.38
N TYR A 66 6.50 -7.08 10.47
CA TYR A 66 6.42 -5.62 10.47
C TYR A 66 7.22 -5.00 11.61
N GLN A 67 7.32 -5.69 12.76
CA GLN A 67 8.10 -5.21 13.91
C GLN A 67 9.60 -5.12 13.62
N GLU A 68 10.15 -6.05 12.85
CA GLU A 68 11.57 -6.02 12.44
C GLU A 68 11.86 -4.79 11.56
N PHE A 69 10.96 -4.47 10.61
CA PHE A 69 11.08 -3.23 9.83
C PHE A 69 10.97 -1.98 10.71
N ILE A 70 10.01 -1.91 11.63
CA ILE A 70 9.86 -0.78 12.55
C ILE A 70 11.13 -0.58 13.38
N THR A 71 11.70 -1.66 13.90
CA THR A 71 12.93 -1.63 14.69
C THR A 71 14.11 -1.13 13.87
N TYR A 72 14.26 -1.64 12.65
CA TYR A 72 15.31 -1.20 11.73
C TYR A 72 15.17 0.28 11.36
N ILE A 73 13.98 0.71 10.98
CA ILE A 73 13.67 2.10 10.66
C ILE A 73 14.06 3.01 11.83
N ASN A 74 13.61 2.70 13.03
CA ASN A 74 13.86 3.52 14.21
C ASN A 74 15.34 3.59 14.62
N SER A 75 16.17 2.64 14.21
CA SER A 75 17.61 2.67 14.46
C SER A 75 18.40 3.46 13.40
N HIS A 76 17.77 3.83 12.26
CA HIS A 76 18.46 4.46 11.12
C HIS A 76 17.77 5.75 10.63
N THR A 77 16.80 6.28 11.35
CA THR A 77 15.99 7.41 10.90
C THR A 77 16.48 8.76 11.44
N SER A 78 16.25 9.81 10.66
CA SER A 78 16.26 11.21 11.11
C SER A 78 14.83 11.73 11.28
N ALA A 79 14.67 12.84 12.03
CA ALA A 79 13.36 13.33 12.45
C ALA A 79 12.39 13.62 11.29
N ASP A 80 12.89 14.06 10.14
CA ASP A 80 12.07 14.48 9.01
C ASP A 80 12.06 13.49 7.82
N ASP A 81 12.78 12.38 7.93
CA ASP A 81 12.84 11.39 6.86
C ASP A 81 11.47 10.73 6.62
N ILE A 82 11.24 10.35 5.38
CA ILE A 82 10.04 9.63 4.97
C ILE A 82 10.40 8.15 4.80
N HIS A 83 9.70 7.30 5.47
CA HIS A 83 9.86 5.85 5.42
C HIS A 83 8.69 5.22 4.68
N ILE A 84 8.99 4.43 3.66
CA ILE A 84 8.01 3.71 2.85
C ILE A 84 8.30 2.22 3.01
N LEU A 85 7.39 1.50 3.62
CA LEU A 85 7.37 0.05 3.61
C LEU A 85 6.43 -0.40 2.49
N ALA A 86 6.92 -1.21 1.55
CA ALA A 86 6.15 -1.66 0.41
C ALA A 86 6.36 -3.16 0.13
N ASN A 87 5.35 -3.78 -0.48
CA ASN A 87 5.51 -5.12 -1.04
C ASN A 87 6.55 -5.12 -2.16
N THR A 88 7.19 -6.26 -2.40
CA THR A 88 8.33 -6.40 -3.33
C THR A 88 7.97 -6.08 -4.79
N ASP A 89 6.71 -6.28 -5.15
CA ASP A 89 6.17 -6.07 -6.50
C ASP A 89 5.61 -4.65 -6.73
N ILE A 90 6.02 -3.70 -5.88
CA ILE A 90 5.59 -2.30 -5.96
C ILE A 90 6.72 -1.40 -6.43
N TYR A 91 6.41 -0.48 -7.34
CA TYR A 91 7.29 0.62 -7.71
C TYR A 91 6.54 1.96 -7.74
N PHE A 92 7.30 3.05 -7.77
CA PHE A 92 6.77 4.40 -7.67
C PHE A 92 7.23 5.27 -8.85
N ASP A 93 6.41 6.27 -9.20
CA ASP A 93 6.82 7.37 -10.07
C ASP A 93 7.40 8.53 -9.25
N GLN A 94 7.90 9.57 -9.93
CA GLN A 94 8.50 10.75 -9.30
C GLN A 94 7.54 11.52 -8.40
N ASN A 95 6.22 11.33 -8.55
CA ASN A 95 5.22 12.03 -7.73
C ASN A 95 5.28 11.64 -6.26
N ILE A 96 5.99 10.56 -5.91
CA ILE A 96 6.19 10.17 -4.51
C ILE A 96 6.91 11.27 -3.70
N ILE A 97 7.61 12.19 -4.35
CA ILE A 97 8.28 13.33 -3.71
C ILE A 97 7.31 14.22 -2.92
N VAL A 98 6.03 14.24 -3.30
CA VAL A 98 4.98 15.01 -2.61
C VAL A 98 4.83 14.61 -1.14
N LEU A 99 5.22 13.39 -0.77
CA LEU A 99 5.20 12.94 0.63
C LEU A 99 6.02 13.87 1.55
N LYS A 100 7.12 14.42 1.07
CA LYS A 100 7.96 15.36 1.85
C LYS A 100 7.20 16.61 2.28
N GLU A 101 6.21 17.03 1.50
CA GLU A 101 5.44 18.25 1.73
C GLU A 101 4.16 18.01 2.53
N VAL A 102 3.51 16.86 2.29
CA VAL A 102 2.14 16.64 2.77
C VAL A 102 2.05 15.76 4.01
N MET A 103 3.10 14.99 4.35
CA MET A 103 3.08 14.11 5.52
C MET A 103 3.41 14.85 6.81
N SER A 104 2.61 14.57 7.84
CA SER A 104 2.92 14.92 9.23
C SER A 104 3.40 13.69 10.01
N HIS A 105 4.06 13.90 11.17
CA HIS A 105 4.50 12.82 12.06
C HIS A 105 3.35 12.00 12.69
N HIS A 106 2.12 12.50 12.53
CA HIS A 106 0.92 11.80 13.01
C HIS A 106 0.17 11.06 11.91
N ASP A 107 0.63 11.17 10.66
CA ASP A 107 -0.01 10.50 9.53
C ASP A 107 0.70 9.19 9.17
N CYS A 108 -0.10 8.21 8.75
CA CYS A 108 0.37 7.08 7.97
C CYS A 108 -0.48 6.98 6.70
N TYR A 109 0.17 6.90 5.53
CA TYR A 109 -0.55 6.63 4.30
C TYR A 109 -0.40 5.16 3.92
N ALA A 110 -1.52 4.44 3.98
CA ALA A 110 -1.62 3.04 3.60
C ALA A 110 -2.24 2.96 2.18
N LEU A 111 -1.39 2.81 1.16
CA LEU A 111 -1.82 2.97 -0.23
C LEU A 111 -2.30 1.65 -0.83
N SER A 112 -3.46 1.71 -1.48
CA SER A 112 -3.87 0.70 -2.46
C SER A 112 -3.07 0.84 -3.75
N ARG A 113 -2.83 -0.27 -4.41
CA ARG A 113 -2.00 -0.32 -5.63
C ARG A 113 -2.76 0.07 -6.90
N TRP A 114 -2.00 0.41 -7.91
CA TRP A 114 -2.42 0.53 -9.30
C TRP A 114 -1.83 -0.63 -10.09
N ASP A 115 -2.68 -1.56 -10.51
CA ASP A 115 -2.26 -2.69 -11.32
C ASP A 115 -1.82 -2.20 -12.71
N THR A 116 -0.61 -2.59 -13.12
CA THR A 116 -0.01 -2.25 -14.41
C THR A 116 0.20 -3.51 -15.24
N THR A 117 -0.14 -3.41 -16.51
CA THR A 117 0.12 -4.45 -17.52
C THR A 117 0.70 -3.74 -18.73
N GLU A 118 1.66 -4.36 -19.41
CA GLU A 118 2.27 -3.78 -20.60
C GLU A 118 1.24 -3.38 -21.64
N GLY A 119 1.39 -2.19 -22.22
CA GLY A 119 0.49 -1.63 -23.23
C GLY A 119 -0.88 -1.17 -22.72
N LYS A 120 -1.17 -1.26 -21.42
CA LYS A 120 -2.44 -0.83 -20.83
C LYS A 120 -2.25 0.34 -19.86
N LYS A 121 -3.29 1.18 -19.73
CA LYS A 121 -3.30 2.21 -18.67
C LYS A 121 -3.39 1.55 -17.30
N PRO A 122 -2.62 2.04 -16.30
CA PRO A 122 -2.73 1.55 -14.93
C PRO A 122 -4.17 1.64 -14.41
N LEU A 123 -4.59 0.59 -13.70
CA LEU A 123 -5.94 0.48 -13.12
C LEU A 123 -5.84 0.41 -11.59
N LEU A 124 -6.49 1.36 -10.89
CA LEU A 124 -6.53 1.33 -9.43
C LEU A 124 -7.27 0.09 -8.92
N TYR A 125 -6.64 -0.67 -8.04
CA TYR A 125 -7.29 -1.72 -7.27
C TYR A 125 -8.18 -1.10 -6.18
N ASN A 126 -9.41 -0.74 -6.56
CA ASN A 126 -10.36 -0.02 -5.70
C ASN A 126 -11.03 -0.96 -4.69
N HIS A 127 -10.26 -1.46 -3.75
CA HIS A 127 -10.69 -2.38 -2.71
C HIS A 127 -10.28 -1.85 -1.33
N ASN A 128 -11.12 -2.05 -0.31
CA ASN A 128 -10.87 -1.52 1.03
C ASN A 128 -9.98 -2.41 1.92
N GLY A 129 -9.80 -3.64 1.55
CA GLY A 129 -9.08 -4.65 2.32
C GLY A 129 -7.75 -5.07 1.68
N SER A 130 -7.10 -4.19 0.93
CA SER A 130 -5.78 -4.46 0.35
C SER A 130 -4.99 -3.16 0.28
N GLN A 131 -3.93 -3.11 1.04
CA GLN A 131 -2.92 -2.08 1.01
C GLN A 131 -1.57 -2.75 0.83
N ASP A 132 -0.76 -2.19 -0.06
CA ASP A 132 0.53 -2.76 -0.45
C ASP A 132 1.70 -1.84 -0.06
N VAL A 133 1.41 -0.68 0.53
CA VAL A 133 2.38 0.34 0.94
C VAL A 133 1.95 1.03 2.22
N TRP A 134 2.90 1.29 3.11
CA TRP A 134 2.70 2.07 4.35
C TRP A 134 3.81 3.11 4.47
N THR A 135 3.43 4.37 4.71
CA THR A 135 4.40 5.46 4.80
C THR A 135 4.33 6.17 6.14
N PHE A 136 5.50 6.56 6.65
CA PHE A 136 5.65 7.26 7.93
C PHE A 136 6.62 8.44 7.76
N LYS A 137 6.51 9.45 8.61
CA LYS A 137 7.48 10.53 8.72
C LYS A 137 8.19 10.48 10.06
N GLY A 138 9.54 10.48 10.01
CA GLY A 138 10.39 10.40 11.19
C GLY A 138 10.28 9.08 11.95
N PRO A 139 10.72 9.02 13.20
CA PRO A 139 10.67 7.81 14.00
C PRO A 139 9.25 7.27 14.16
N ILE A 140 9.10 5.98 13.97
CA ILE A 140 7.82 5.29 14.17
C ILE A 140 7.56 5.16 15.68
N LYS A 141 6.31 5.47 16.08
CA LYS A 141 5.91 5.46 17.49
C LYS A 141 6.20 4.11 18.17
N LYS A 142 6.78 4.14 19.34
CA LYS A 142 7.09 2.95 20.16
C LYS A 142 5.84 2.17 20.61
N THR A 143 4.67 2.80 20.54
CA THR A 143 3.37 2.17 20.83
C THR A 143 2.86 1.30 19.68
N LEU A 144 3.45 1.39 18.48
CA LEU A 144 3.11 0.52 17.37
C LEU A 144 3.79 -0.84 17.54
N HIS A 145 2.98 -1.87 17.74
CA HIS A 145 3.43 -3.25 17.87
C HIS A 145 2.84 -4.10 16.75
N ALA A 146 3.69 -4.75 15.96
CA ALA A 146 3.26 -5.51 14.79
C ALA A 146 4.16 -6.73 14.56
N ASP A 147 4.20 -7.62 15.55
CA ASP A 147 5.01 -8.84 15.51
C ASP A 147 4.28 -9.98 14.78
N PHE A 148 4.07 -9.77 13.49
CA PHE A 148 3.51 -10.75 12.57
C PHE A 148 4.09 -10.55 11.16
N PRO A 149 4.24 -11.62 10.36
CA PRO A 149 4.96 -11.57 9.09
C PRO A 149 4.19 -10.84 8.00
N LEU A 150 4.95 -10.19 7.09
CA LEU A 150 4.43 -9.66 5.83
C LEU A 150 3.96 -10.78 4.89
N GLY A 151 3.02 -10.45 4.00
CA GLY A 151 2.59 -11.34 2.91
C GLY A 151 1.74 -12.53 3.36
N VAL A 152 1.30 -12.55 4.62
CA VAL A 152 0.31 -13.50 5.14
C VAL A 152 -1.09 -12.92 4.97
N PRO A 153 -2.12 -13.70 4.59
CA PRO A 153 -3.49 -13.21 4.47
C PRO A 153 -3.94 -12.40 5.69
N ARG A 154 -4.48 -11.21 5.45
CA ARG A 154 -4.96 -10.24 6.45
C ARG A 154 -3.88 -9.49 7.24
N CYS A 155 -2.60 -9.68 6.94
CA CYS A 155 -1.53 -8.92 7.59
C CYS A 155 -1.66 -7.41 7.33
N ASP A 156 -2.02 -7.01 6.13
CA ASP A 156 -2.27 -5.63 5.72
C ASP A 156 -3.37 -4.96 6.55
N ASN A 157 -4.52 -5.62 6.69
CA ASN A 157 -5.64 -5.10 7.46
C ASN A 157 -5.36 -5.06 8.97
N ARG A 158 -4.62 -6.03 9.47
CA ARG A 158 -4.18 -6.03 10.86
C ARG A 158 -3.17 -4.93 11.11
N PHE A 159 -2.20 -4.75 10.25
CA PHE A 159 -1.18 -3.71 10.40
C PHE A 159 -1.81 -2.30 10.39
N MET A 160 -2.78 -2.06 9.51
CA MET A 160 -3.52 -0.81 9.53
C MET A 160 -4.25 -0.56 10.86
N PHE A 161 -4.81 -1.62 11.46
CA PHE A 161 -5.43 -1.50 12.78
C PHE A 161 -4.40 -1.11 13.85
N GLU A 162 -3.25 -1.78 13.90
CA GLU A 162 -2.18 -1.47 14.85
C GLU A 162 -1.65 -0.04 14.69
N ILE A 163 -1.50 0.42 13.44
CA ILE A 163 -1.08 1.79 13.15
C ILE A 163 -2.09 2.80 13.71
N GLN A 164 -3.38 2.55 13.52
CA GLN A 164 -4.42 3.44 14.05
C GLN A 164 -4.48 3.38 15.58
N ASP A 165 -4.37 2.20 16.18
CA ASP A 165 -4.39 1.99 17.61
C ASP A 165 -3.19 2.68 18.29
N ALA A 166 -2.04 2.69 17.62
CA ALA A 166 -0.86 3.46 18.03
C ALA A 166 -1.04 4.99 17.92
N GLY A 167 -2.21 5.47 17.47
CA GLY A 167 -2.58 6.87 17.41
C GLY A 167 -2.09 7.61 16.15
N TYR A 168 -1.91 6.90 15.03
CA TYR A 168 -1.73 7.53 13.73
C TYR A 168 -3.06 7.85 13.05
N HIS A 169 -3.06 8.91 12.27
CA HIS A 169 -4.13 9.20 11.31
C HIS A 169 -3.89 8.41 10.03
N VAL A 170 -4.50 7.24 9.92
CA VAL A 170 -4.36 6.39 8.73
C VAL A 170 -5.19 6.96 7.58
N LYS A 171 -4.59 7.10 6.39
CA LYS A 171 -5.21 7.60 5.17
C LYS A 171 -4.80 6.71 3.99
N ASN A 172 -5.61 6.68 2.92
CA ASN A 172 -5.29 5.95 1.70
C ASN A 172 -5.39 6.86 0.47
N PRO A 173 -4.51 7.87 0.30
CA PRO A 173 -4.58 8.83 -0.79
C PRO A 173 -4.07 8.28 -2.13
N ALA A 174 -4.40 7.03 -2.46
CA ALA A 174 -3.93 6.33 -3.66
C ALA A 174 -4.38 6.95 -4.98
N PHE A 175 -5.37 7.87 -4.98
CA PHE A 175 -5.71 8.64 -6.18
C PHE A 175 -4.70 9.77 -6.47
N SER A 176 -3.96 10.20 -5.46
CA SER A 176 -2.97 11.28 -5.59
C SER A 176 -1.54 10.77 -5.59
N ILE A 177 -1.26 9.72 -4.83
CA ILE A 177 0.06 9.09 -4.68
C ILE A 177 -0.07 7.65 -5.16
N LYS A 178 0.58 7.33 -6.26
CA LYS A 178 0.41 6.04 -6.92
C LYS A 178 1.50 5.07 -6.51
N ALA A 179 1.08 3.90 -6.08
CA ALA A 179 1.91 2.72 -5.91
C ALA A 179 1.58 1.76 -7.06
N PHE A 180 2.50 1.58 -7.98
CA PHE A 180 2.29 0.73 -9.15
C PHE A 180 2.68 -0.71 -8.83
N HIS A 181 1.81 -1.64 -9.19
CA HIS A 181 2.03 -3.07 -9.06
C HIS A 181 2.18 -3.69 -10.44
N LEU A 182 3.36 -4.22 -10.71
CA LEU A 182 3.60 -4.95 -11.94
C LEU A 182 2.95 -6.32 -11.87
N HIS A 183 2.12 -6.64 -12.85
CA HIS A 183 1.35 -7.89 -12.87
C HIS A 183 1.25 -8.42 -14.30
N GLU A 184 2.24 -9.21 -14.70
CA GLU A 184 2.31 -9.84 -16.02
C GLU A 184 2.03 -11.36 -15.94
N GLY A 185 2.22 -11.98 -14.78
CA GLY A 185 2.07 -13.41 -14.58
C GLY A 185 0.77 -13.83 -13.88
N GLN A 186 0.35 -15.07 -14.09
CA GLN A 186 -0.72 -15.67 -13.30
C GLN A 186 -0.20 -15.94 -11.88
N ARG A 187 -0.89 -15.43 -10.86
CA ARG A 187 -0.60 -15.82 -9.47
C ARG A 187 -0.84 -17.33 -9.31
N ALA A 188 0.17 -18.03 -8.85
CA ALA A 188 0.06 -19.46 -8.56
C ALA A 188 -0.89 -19.80 -7.40
N LEU A 189 -1.30 -18.79 -6.60
CA LEU A 189 -2.16 -18.95 -5.44
C LEU A 189 -3.34 -17.96 -5.50
N VAL A 190 -4.52 -18.50 -5.79
CA VAL A 190 -5.79 -17.85 -5.52
C VAL A 190 -6.22 -18.31 -4.13
N TYR A 191 -6.15 -17.42 -3.13
CA TYR A 191 -6.69 -17.73 -1.80
C TYR A 191 -8.21 -17.79 -1.88
N THR A 192 -8.78 -18.98 -1.68
CA THR A 192 -10.21 -19.14 -1.46
C THR A 192 -10.54 -18.99 0.02
N GLU A 193 -11.78 -18.66 0.37
CA GLU A 193 -12.19 -18.52 1.78
C GLU A 193 -12.14 -19.84 2.55
N ASP A 194 -12.17 -20.97 1.84
CA ASP A 194 -12.18 -22.34 2.37
C ASP A 194 -10.78 -22.94 2.64
N ASP A 195 -9.71 -22.26 2.20
CA ASP A 195 -8.37 -22.76 2.46
C ASP A 195 -8.04 -22.61 3.96
N ASN A 196 -7.64 -23.70 4.60
CA ASN A 196 -7.07 -23.76 5.97
C ASN A 196 -5.71 -23.01 6.06
N ILE A 197 -5.62 -21.85 5.43
CA ILE A 197 -4.40 -21.05 5.39
C ILE A 197 -4.33 -20.22 6.66
N TYR A 198 -3.15 -20.21 7.27
CA TYR A 198 -2.86 -19.35 8.41
C TYR A 198 -3.18 -17.88 8.03
N LYS A 199 -4.05 -17.27 8.77
CA LYS A 199 -4.47 -15.86 8.61
C LYS A 199 -4.16 -15.11 9.88
N ILE A 200 -3.70 -13.85 9.74
CA ILE A 200 -3.53 -13.00 10.90
C ILE A 200 -4.89 -12.73 11.54
N SER A 201 -4.96 -12.83 12.85
CA SER A 201 -6.21 -12.67 13.61
C SER A 201 -6.71 -11.23 13.64
N LYS A 202 -8.02 -11.05 13.86
CA LYS A 202 -8.63 -9.74 14.14
C LYS A 202 -8.01 -9.07 15.39
N PRO A 203 -8.17 -7.73 15.55
CA PRO A 203 -9.03 -6.83 14.77
C PRO A 203 -8.41 -6.37 13.45
N TYR A 204 -9.26 -5.92 12.49
CA TYR A 204 -8.86 -5.41 11.18
C TYR A 204 -9.37 -4.00 10.94
N LEU A 205 -8.60 -3.24 10.18
CA LEU A 205 -9.01 -1.97 9.63
C LEU A 205 -9.14 -2.07 8.11
N TYR A 206 -10.20 -1.44 7.56
CA TYR A 206 -10.46 -1.40 6.12
C TYR A 206 -10.60 0.03 5.65
N MET A 207 -9.95 0.37 4.52
CA MET A 207 -9.98 1.73 4.00
C MET A 207 -10.01 1.75 2.48
N TYR A 208 -11.02 2.39 1.91
CA TYR A 208 -11.04 2.66 0.47
C TYR A 208 -10.03 3.73 0.07
N PRO A 209 -9.47 3.61 -1.14
CA PRO A 209 -8.65 4.68 -1.70
C PRO A 209 -9.46 5.97 -1.85
N HIS A 210 -8.80 7.09 -1.63
CA HIS A 210 -9.36 8.44 -1.75
C HIS A 210 -8.32 9.40 -2.32
N ASN A 211 -8.75 10.63 -2.57
CA ASN A 211 -7.86 11.72 -2.99
C ASN A 211 -7.25 12.41 -1.76
N LEU A 212 -6.00 12.83 -1.85
CA LEU A 212 -5.28 13.55 -0.79
C LEU A 212 -6.02 14.85 -0.38
N TYR A 213 -6.67 15.49 -1.32
CA TYR A 213 -7.29 16.81 -1.16
C TYR A 213 -8.77 16.77 -0.74
N GLY A 214 -9.25 15.63 -0.27
CA GLY A 214 -10.53 15.50 0.38
C GLY A 214 -11.65 14.84 -0.42
N LEU A 215 -12.84 14.80 0.21
CA LEU A 215 -13.97 14.01 -0.23
C LEU A 215 -14.49 14.38 -1.64
N TRP A 216 -14.62 15.66 -1.93
CA TRP A 216 -15.16 16.11 -3.22
C TRP A 216 -14.29 15.70 -4.40
N LYS A 217 -12.97 15.80 -4.27
CA LYS A 217 -12.05 15.33 -5.30
C LYS A 217 -12.08 13.80 -5.42
N THR A 218 -12.27 13.09 -4.32
CA THR A 218 -12.47 11.63 -4.33
C THR A 218 -13.74 11.24 -5.09
N LEU A 219 -14.86 11.90 -4.84
CA LEU A 219 -16.11 11.69 -5.55
C LEU A 219 -15.98 12.00 -7.04
N TYR A 220 -15.39 13.14 -7.37
CA TYR A 220 -15.13 13.54 -8.75
C TYR A 220 -14.28 12.52 -9.50
N PHE A 221 -13.20 12.03 -8.88
CA PHE A 221 -12.36 11.01 -9.46
C PHE A 221 -13.12 9.71 -9.71
N ASN A 222 -13.89 9.23 -8.74
CA ASN A 222 -14.69 8.01 -8.88
C ASN A 222 -15.71 8.11 -10.02
N VAL A 223 -16.40 9.25 -10.14
CA VAL A 223 -17.36 9.49 -11.22
C VAL A 223 -16.67 9.43 -12.59
N ASN A 224 -15.57 10.16 -12.76
CA ASN A 224 -14.87 10.22 -14.04
C ASN A 224 -14.20 8.93 -14.45
N HIS A 225 -13.78 8.09 -13.49
CA HIS A 225 -13.07 6.84 -13.74
C HIS A 225 -13.94 5.60 -13.55
N LYS A 226 -15.24 5.76 -13.33
CA LYS A 226 -16.21 4.68 -13.08
C LYS A 226 -15.83 3.77 -11.89
N TYR A 227 -15.08 4.28 -10.93
CA TYR A 227 -14.79 3.56 -9.70
C TYR A 227 -15.98 3.61 -8.73
N LYS A 228 -16.01 2.65 -7.80
CA LYS A 228 -17.00 2.67 -6.71
C LYS A 228 -16.79 3.89 -5.83
N LEU A 229 -17.88 4.56 -5.46
CA LEU A 229 -17.84 5.66 -4.52
C LEU A 229 -17.22 5.21 -3.20
N ALA A 230 -16.07 5.79 -2.90
CA ALA A 230 -15.29 5.47 -1.72
C ALA A 230 -15.18 6.70 -0.83
N PRO A 231 -15.99 6.79 0.22
CA PRO A 231 -15.79 7.85 1.19
C PRO A 231 -14.60 7.54 2.09
N TYR A 232 -14.15 8.56 2.75
CA TYR A 232 -12.88 8.77 3.40
C TYR A 232 -12.55 7.84 4.59
N ARG A 233 -13.51 7.21 5.26
CA ARG A 233 -13.35 6.29 6.40
C ARG A 233 -14.46 5.27 6.47
N TYR A 234 -14.15 4.20 7.07
CA TYR A 234 -14.75 2.90 7.06
C TYR A 234 -15.33 2.45 8.39
N ASP A 235 -16.40 2.94 8.72
CA ASP A 235 -17.42 1.96 9.11
C ASP A 235 -18.28 1.81 7.87
N ILE A 236 -18.04 0.81 7.07
CA ILE A 236 -18.72 0.63 5.78
C ILE A 236 -20.23 0.65 5.93
N LYS A 237 -20.76 0.07 7.02
CA LYS A 237 -22.20 0.07 7.30
C LYS A 237 -22.69 1.47 7.58
N LYS A 238 -21.99 2.24 8.42
CA LYS A 238 -22.36 3.63 8.72
C LYS A 238 -22.22 4.52 7.49
N VAL A 239 -21.12 4.38 6.75
CA VAL A 239 -20.88 5.16 5.54
C VAL A 239 -21.94 4.91 4.48
N ASN A 240 -22.32 3.65 4.24
CA ASN A 240 -23.37 3.32 3.29
C ASN A 240 -24.73 3.92 3.68
N ASN A 241 -24.93 4.20 4.96
CA ASN A 241 -26.16 4.80 5.49
C ASN A 241 -26.12 6.32 5.59
N TRP A 242 -25.00 6.97 5.35
CA TRP A 242 -24.95 8.42 5.30
C TRP A 242 -25.92 8.96 4.23
N TRP A 243 -26.70 9.95 4.59
CA TRP A 243 -27.71 10.50 3.69
C TRP A 243 -27.10 11.01 2.37
N SER A 244 -25.93 11.64 2.41
CA SER A 244 -25.20 12.14 1.25
C SER A 244 -24.77 11.02 0.30
N ILE A 245 -24.32 9.88 0.83
CA ILE A 245 -23.95 8.70 0.04
C ILE A 245 -25.19 8.02 -0.56
N ARG A 246 -26.28 7.96 0.21
CA ARG A 246 -27.57 7.45 -0.29
C ARG A 246 -28.13 8.33 -1.40
N LEU A 247 -28.09 9.65 -1.20
CA LEU A 247 -28.53 10.61 -2.22
C LEU A 247 -27.64 10.52 -3.47
N GLY A 248 -26.32 10.52 -3.32
CA GLY A 248 -25.38 10.39 -4.43
C GLY A 248 -25.61 9.12 -5.26
N ARG A 249 -25.87 7.98 -4.61
CA ARG A 249 -26.25 6.73 -5.31
C ARG A 249 -27.55 6.86 -6.08
N LYS A 250 -28.59 7.44 -5.47
CA LYS A 250 -29.86 7.65 -6.16
C LYS A 250 -29.70 8.57 -7.38
N VAL A 251 -28.95 9.65 -7.24
CA VAL A 251 -28.67 10.56 -8.36
C VAL A 251 -27.91 9.83 -9.47
N TRP A 252 -26.89 9.04 -9.10
CA TRP A 252 -26.13 8.23 -10.06
C TRP A 252 -27.05 7.23 -10.79
N GLU A 253 -27.88 6.48 -10.06
CA GLU A 253 -28.83 5.51 -10.64
C GLU A 253 -29.82 6.19 -11.59
N LEU A 254 -30.28 7.40 -11.28
CA LEU A 254 -31.15 8.17 -12.14
C LEU A 254 -30.48 8.64 -13.44
N ILE A 255 -29.20 9.04 -13.36
CA ILE A 255 -28.46 9.56 -14.52
C ILE A 255 -27.97 8.42 -15.42
N THR A 256 -27.43 7.35 -14.81
CA THR A 256 -26.77 6.29 -15.58
C THR A 256 -27.65 5.08 -15.84
N LYS A 257 -28.78 4.98 -15.17
CA LYS A 257 -29.66 3.78 -15.11
C LYS A 257 -28.95 2.51 -14.62
N GLU A 258 -27.73 2.65 -14.06
CA GLU A 258 -26.94 1.56 -13.48
C GLU A 258 -27.10 1.55 -11.96
N LYS A 259 -27.40 0.39 -11.37
CA LYS A 259 -27.40 0.22 -9.92
C LYS A 259 -25.96 0.26 -9.40
N MET A 260 -25.68 1.20 -8.51
CA MET A 260 -24.42 1.19 -7.77
C MET A 260 -24.42 0.10 -6.71
N SER A 261 -23.41 -0.77 -6.74
CA SER A 261 -23.19 -1.70 -5.63
C SER A 261 -22.86 -0.95 -4.34
N LEU A 262 -23.30 -1.48 -3.21
CA LEU A 262 -22.91 -0.97 -1.89
C LEU A 262 -21.37 -1.00 -1.76
N ILE A 263 -20.84 0.04 -1.12
CA ILE A 263 -19.40 0.11 -0.85
C ILE A 263 -19.04 -1.05 0.07
N GLY A 264 -18.08 -1.89 -0.32
CA GLY A 264 -17.58 -2.98 0.51
C GLY A 264 -18.38 -4.28 0.51
N TYR A 265 -19.48 -4.34 -0.21
CA TYR A 265 -20.18 -5.60 -0.43
C TYR A 265 -19.98 -6.06 -1.87
N LYS A 266 -19.44 -7.26 -2.04
CA LYS A 266 -19.58 -8.05 -3.23
C LYS A 266 -20.86 -8.87 -3.12
#